data_35862976b2bd59c82abacb5ba4ad22c9
#
_entry.id   35862976b2bd59c82abacb5ba4ad22c9
#
_cell.length_a   1.000
_cell.length_b   1.000
_cell.length_c   1.000
_cell.angle_alpha   90.00
_cell.angle_beta   90.00
_cell.angle_gamma   90.00
#
_symmetry.space_group_name_H-M   'P 1'
#
loop_
_entity.id
_entity.type
_entity.pdbx_description
1 polymer ?
#
loop_
_entity_poly.entity_id
_entity_poly.type
_entity_poly.pdbx_seq_one_letter_code
_entity_poly.pdbx_strand_id
1 'polypeptide(L)'
;MSPTIYDIARVAGVSKSTVSRVLNKQTNISPEAREKVLRAIEELQYQPNKLARALTSSGFDAIMVISTRSTKITAGNPFFSEVLHAITAKAEEEGFDVILQTSHNPAEDLQKCESKIKQKMIKGIIMLSSPADESFFAQLDKYDIPVVVIGKVEGQYAHVYSVDTDNFGDSIALTDALIESGHQNIACLHAPLDVHVSVDRVNGYKQSLAAHNIAVRDEWIVDGGYTHETALKAARQLLSQSPLPEAVFATDSLKLMSIYRAAAEKNIAIPQQLAVVGYSNETLSFILTPAPGGIDVPTQELGQQSCELLFRLISGKPSPQNITVATHMTLK
;
A
#
# COMPACT_ATOMS: atom_id res chain seq x y z
N MET A 1 29.93 -25.20 -17.20
CA MET A 1 30.18 -23.82 -16.78
C MET A 1 29.12 -22.95 -17.42
N SER A 2 28.55 -22.01 -16.69
CA SER A 2 27.60 -21.05 -17.28
C SER A 2 28.30 -20.16 -18.31
N PRO A 3 27.68 -19.90 -19.47
CA PRO A 3 28.24 -19.03 -20.50
C PRO A 3 28.54 -17.63 -19.90
N THR A 4 29.54 -16.98 -20.47
CA THR A 4 29.99 -15.64 -20.05
C THR A 4 29.81 -14.63 -21.18
N ILE A 5 29.94 -13.33 -20.88
CA ILE A 5 29.94 -12.25 -21.89
C ILE A 5 31.05 -12.45 -22.94
N TYR A 6 32.14 -13.14 -22.60
CA TYR A 6 33.21 -13.49 -23.53
C TYR A 6 32.78 -14.56 -24.52
N ASP A 7 31.99 -15.55 -24.09
CA ASP A 7 31.49 -16.60 -24.95
C ASP A 7 30.50 -16.02 -25.96
N ILE A 8 29.62 -15.10 -25.53
CA ILE A 8 28.70 -14.39 -26.43
C ILE A 8 29.49 -13.58 -27.47
N ALA A 9 30.49 -12.81 -27.03
CA ALA A 9 31.33 -12.00 -27.94
C ALA A 9 31.98 -12.89 -28.99
N ARG A 10 32.49 -14.07 -28.61
CA ARG A 10 33.09 -15.04 -29.51
C ARG A 10 32.09 -15.60 -30.51
N VAL A 11 30.91 -16.05 -30.06
CA VAL A 11 29.87 -16.66 -30.92
C VAL A 11 29.28 -15.60 -31.86
N ALA A 12 28.98 -14.40 -31.34
CA ALA A 12 28.44 -13.29 -32.14
C ALA A 12 29.46 -12.63 -33.08
N GLY A 13 30.77 -12.92 -32.95
CA GLY A 13 31.82 -12.28 -33.74
C GLY A 13 31.95 -10.77 -33.52
N VAL A 14 31.69 -10.29 -32.30
CA VAL A 14 31.73 -8.88 -31.92
C VAL A 14 32.62 -8.66 -30.70
N SER A 15 32.94 -7.39 -30.40
CA SER A 15 33.68 -7.07 -29.17
C SER A 15 32.84 -7.25 -27.91
N LYS A 16 33.50 -7.54 -26.78
CA LYS A 16 32.85 -7.56 -25.45
C LYS A 16 32.10 -6.26 -25.15
N SER A 17 32.65 -5.12 -25.55
CA SER A 17 32.00 -3.82 -25.35
C SER A 17 30.70 -3.72 -26.17
N THR A 18 30.64 -4.29 -27.36
CA THR A 18 29.43 -4.34 -28.18
C THR A 18 28.36 -5.22 -27.50
N VAL A 19 28.75 -6.39 -26.99
CA VAL A 19 27.82 -7.25 -26.21
C VAL A 19 27.29 -6.50 -24.99
N SER A 20 28.15 -5.86 -24.22
CA SER A 20 27.75 -5.08 -23.03
C SER A 20 26.77 -3.96 -23.40
N ARG A 21 26.98 -3.24 -24.49
CA ARG A 21 26.08 -2.19 -24.96
C ARG A 21 24.72 -2.75 -25.39
N VAL A 22 24.69 -3.90 -26.06
CA VAL A 22 23.43 -4.58 -26.43
C VAL A 22 22.65 -4.99 -25.17
N LEU A 23 23.31 -5.63 -24.20
CA LEU A 23 22.71 -6.02 -22.92
C LEU A 23 22.16 -4.83 -22.13
N ASN A 24 22.82 -3.67 -22.23
CA ASN A 24 22.39 -2.42 -21.59
C ASN A 24 21.41 -1.59 -22.48
N LYS A 25 20.84 -2.18 -23.54
CA LYS A 25 19.83 -1.56 -24.42
C LYS A 25 20.27 -0.21 -25.04
N GLN A 26 21.57 0.03 -25.21
CA GLN A 26 22.06 1.26 -25.81
C GLN A 26 21.66 1.38 -27.30
N THR A 27 21.38 2.61 -27.75
CA THR A 27 20.82 2.88 -29.10
C THR A 27 21.87 3.00 -30.20
N ASN A 28 23.12 3.26 -29.84
CA ASN A 28 24.23 3.50 -30.78
C ASN A 28 24.93 2.21 -31.25
N ILE A 29 24.16 1.18 -31.62
CA ILE A 29 24.67 -0.12 -32.10
C ILE A 29 23.95 -0.44 -33.40
N SER A 30 24.71 -0.94 -34.40
CA SER A 30 24.10 -1.34 -35.67
C SER A 30 23.06 -2.46 -35.46
N PRO A 31 21.95 -2.42 -36.21
CA PRO A 31 20.92 -3.48 -36.13
C PRO A 31 21.50 -4.89 -36.33
N GLU A 32 22.46 -5.03 -37.27
CA GLU A 32 23.13 -6.30 -37.55
C GLU A 32 23.93 -6.83 -36.32
N ALA A 33 24.71 -5.96 -35.67
CA ALA A 33 25.48 -6.35 -34.50
C ALA A 33 24.58 -6.72 -33.33
N ARG A 34 23.44 -6.00 -33.14
CA ARG A 34 22.45 -6.32 -32.16
C ARG A 34 21.85 -7.69 -32.39
N GLU A 35 21.44 -8.00 -33.62
CA GLU A 35 20.86 -9.28 -33.98
C GLU A 35 21.82 -10.46 -33.75
N LYS A 36 23.11 -10.31 -34.15
CA LYS A 36 24.12 -11.33 -33.88
C LYS A 36 24.29 -11.62 -32.38
N VAL A 37 24.28 -10.58 -31.55
CA VAL A 37 24.40 -10.73 -30.11
C VAL A 37 23.17 -11.42 -29.52
N LEU A 38 21.96 -11.02 -29.93
CA LEU A 38 20.72 -11.64 -29.45
C LEU A 38 20.63 -13.13 -29.80
N ARG A 39 21.01 -13.51 -31.04
CA ARG A 39 21.08 -14.92 -31.44
C ARG A 39 22.10 -15.71 -30.61
N ALA A 40 23.28 -15.14 -30.35
CA ALA A 40 24.30 -15.80 -29.51
C ALA A 40 23.84 -15.95 -28.04
N ILE A 41 23.07 -15.01 -27.50
CA ILE A 41 22.47 -15.10 -26.17
C ILE A 41 21.47 -16.27 -26.11
N GLU A 42 20.61 -16.39 -27.14
CA GLU A 42 19.63 -17.46 -27.24
C GLU A 42 20.30 -18.83 -27.42
N GLU A 43 21.27 -18.95 -28.35
CA GLU A 43 22.03 -20.18 -28.61
C GLU A 43 22.75 -20.72 -27.38
N LEU A 44 23.38 -19.82 -26.63
CA LEU A 44 24.12 -20.15 -25.40
C LEU A 44 23.23 -20.23 -24.16
N GLN A 45 21.93 -19.93 -24.28
CA GLN A 45 21.02 -19.79 -23.15
C GLN A 45 21.61 -18.90 -22.04
N TYR A 46 22.29 -17.83 -22.46
CA TYR A 46 22.96 -16.97 -21.53
C TYR A 46 21.96 -16.12 -20.74
N GLN A 47 22.05 -16.20 -19.44
CA GLN A 47 21.35 -15.30 -18.54
C GLN A 47 22.33 -14.22 -18.03
N PRO A 48 22.03 -12.93 -18.24
CA PRO A 48 22.86 -11.85 -17.68
C PRO A 48 23.04 -12.00 -16.18
N ASN A 49 24.27 -12.06 -15.72
CA ASN A 49 24.55 -12.14 -14.29
C ASN A 49 24.23 -10.78 -13.66
N LYS A 50 23.14 -10.71 -12.91
CA LYS A 50 22.68 -9.49 -12.21
C LYS A 50 23.76 -8.94 -11.25
N LEU A 51 24.55 -9.83 -10.62
CA LEU A 51 25.68 -9.43 -9.75
C LEU A 51 26.77 -8.71 -10.54
N ALA A 52 27.18 -9.28 -11.70
CA ALA A 52 28.21 -8.66 -12.54
C ALA A 52 27.73 -7.32 -13.11
N ARG A 53 26.43 -7.19 -13.42
CA ARG A 53 25.82 -5.93 -13.88
C ARG A 53 25.79 -4.90 -12.75
N ALA A 54 25.42 -5.29 -11.54
CA ALA A 54 25.38 -4.41 -10.37
C ALA A 54 26.77 -3.85 -10.01
N LEU A 55 27.86 -4.61 -10.25
CA LEU A 55 29.23 -4.15 -10.05
C LEU A 55 29.68 -3.09 -11.08
N THR A 56 29.06 -3.08 -12.26
CA THR A 56 29.41 -2.13 -13.35
C THR A 56 28.39 -1.00 -13.49
N SER A 57 27.25 -1.10 -12.85
CA SER A 57 26.18 -0.09 -12.79
C SER A 57 26.08 0.52 -11.38
N SER A 58 25.15 1.44 -11.18
CA SER A 58 24.93 2.13 -9.90
C SER A 58 24.22 1.26 -8.82
N GLY A 59 24.37 -0.07 -8.84
CA GLY A 59 23.77 -1.00 -7.90
C GLY A 59 22.75 -1.94 -8.55
N PHE A 60 21.95 -2.63 -7.72
CA PHE A 60 20.93 -3.57 -8.20
C PHE A 60 19.68 -2.83 -8.67
N ASP A 61 19.05 -3.35 -9.73
CA ASP A 61 17.71 -2.93 -10.16
C ASP A 61 16.69 -3.63 -9.25
N ALA A 62 16.57 -3.14 -8.02
CA ALA A 62 15.62 -3.63 -7.04
C ALA A 62 15.02 -2.47 -6.24
N ILE A 63 13.78 -2.65 -5.82
CA ILE A 63 13.09 -1.79 -4.87
C ILE A 63 12.78 -2.56 -3.60
N MET A 64 12.66 -1.86 -2.48
CA MET A 64 12.24 -2.45 -1.21
C MET A 64 10.81 -2.06 -0.91
N VAL A 65 9.98 -3.05 -0.61
CA VAL A 65 8.63 -2.83 -0.10
C VAL A 65 8.65 -3.17 1.39
N ILE A 66 8.23 -2.21 2.22
CA ILE A 66 8.21 -2.37 3.66
C ILE A 66 6.82 -2.11 4.22
N SER A 67 6.39 -3.02 5.11
CA SER A 67 5.27 -2.76 5.98
C SER A 67 5.81 -2.49 7.39
N THR A 68 5.47 -1.33 7.96
CA THR A 68 5.83 -1.00 9.34
C THR A 68 5.06 -1.82 10.38
N ARG A 69 4.20 -2.71 9.91
CA ARG A 69 3.40 -3.62 10.74
C ARG A 69 3.90 -5.04 10.62
N SER A 70 3.81 -5.79 11.72
CA SER A 70 4.20 -7.21 11.71
C SER A 70 3.33 -8.03 10.74
N THR A 71 3.87 -9.14 10.25
CA THR A 71 3.16 -10.09 9.39
C THR A 71 1.87 -10.62 10.03
N LYS A 72 1.84 -10.77 11.37
CA LYS A 72 0.63 -11.18 12.10
C LYS A 72 -0.51 -10.18 11.95
N ILE A 73 -0.18 -8.89 11.84
CA ILE A 73 -1.15 -7.80 11.69
C ILE A 73 -1.62 -7.70 10.24
N THR A 74 -0.71 -7.81 9.27
CA THR A 74 -1.02 -7.61 7.85
C THR A 74 -1.67 -8.81 7.19
N ALA A 75 -1.38 -10.03 7.65
CA ALA A 75 -1.84 -11.28 7.02
C ALA A 75 -3.37 -11.45 6.95
N GLY A 76 -4.12 -10.78 7.84
CA GLY A 76 -5.58 -10.84 7.87
C GLY A 76 -6.29 -9.71 7.12
N ASN A 77 -5.55 -8.77 6.52
CA ASN A 77 -6.12 -7.62 5.82
C ASN A 77 -5.80 -7.72 4.32
N PRO A 78 -6.81 -7.92 3.45
CA PRO A 78 -6.64 -8.07 2.00
C PRO A 78 -5.91 -6.90 1.33
N PHE A 79 -6.05 -5.69 1.85
CA PHE A 79 -5.40 -4.49 1.34
C PHE A 79 -3.90 -4.70 1.07
N PHE A 80 -3.17 -5.28 2.03
CA PHE A 80 -1.72 -5.44 1.91
C PHE A 80 -1.32 -6.41 0.80
N SER A 81 -2.06 -7.50 0.63
CA SER A 81 -1.77 -8.48 -0.42
C SER A 81 -2.11 -7.94 -1.81
N GLU A 82 -3.23 -7.25 -1.96
CA GLU A 82 -3.67 -6.68 -3.23
C GLU A 82 -2.70 -5.59 -3.71
N VAL A 83 -2.33 -4.66 -2.83
CA VAL A 83 -1.35 -3.61 -3.14
C VAL A 83 0.03 -4.20 -3.46
N LEU A 84 0.49 -5.20 -2.70
CA LEU A 84 1.76 -5.86 -2.95
C LEU A 84 1.80 -6.55 -4.31
N HIS A 85 0.70 -7.21 -4.73
CA HIS A 85 0.60 -7.81 -6.05
C HIS A 85 0.69 -6.75 -7.16
N ALA A 86 -0.01 -5.62 -7.02
CA ALA A 86 0.05 -4.53 -7.99
C ALA A 86 1.48 -3.94 -8.11
N ILE A 87 2.16 -3.73 -6.96
CA ILE A 87 3.55 -3.29 -6.91
C ILE A 87 4.46 -4.28 -7.62
N THR A 88 4.32 -5.58 -7.32
CA THR A 88 5.20 -6.62 -7.87
C THR A 88 5.05 -6.73 -9.38
N ALA A 89 3.81 -6.73 -9.89
CA ALA A 89 3.54 -6.76 -11.31
C ALA A 89 4.16 -5.54 -12.04
N LYS A 90 3.98 -4.35 -11.49
CA LYS A 90 4.52 -3.12 -12.08
C LYS A 90 6.06 -3.06 -12.03
N ALA A 91 6.66 -3.55 -10.93
CA ALA A 91 8.12 -3.63 -10.82
C ALA A 91 8.72 -4.61 -11.84
N GLU A 92 8.04 -5.75 -12.10
CA GLU A 92 8.45 -6.72 -13.12
C GLU A 92 8.44 -6.12 -14.52
N GLU A 93 7.40 -5.36 -14.89
CA GLU A 93 7.32 -4.63 -16.16
C GLU A 93 8.52 -3.69 -16.38
N GLU A 94 8.97 -3.02 -15.32
CA GLU A 94 10.12 -2.12 -15.35
C GLU A 94 11.49 -2.84 -15.20
N GLY A 95 11.46 -4.17 -14.98
CA GLY A 95 12.65 -5.00 -14.85
C GLY A 95 13.34 -4.90 -13.48
N PHE A 96 12.60 -4.51 -12.46
CA PHE A 96 13.07 -4.43 -11.07
C PHE A 96 12.64 -5.64 -10.25
N ASP A 97 13.54 -6.09 -9.39
CA ASP A 97 13.22 -7.07 -8.34
C ASP A 97 12.56 -6.37 -7.14
N VAL A 98 11.65 -7.07 -6.45
CA VAL A 98 11.02 -6.59 -5.21
C VAL A 98 11.60 -7.31 -4.01
N ILE A 99 12.14 -6.57 -3.06
CA ILE A 99 12.59 -7.07 -1.76
C ILE A 99 11.51 -6.72 -0.74
N LEU A 100 10.74 -7.72 -0.30
CA LEU A 100 9.75 -7.52 0.76
C LEU A 100 10.44 -7.58 2.13
N GLN A 101 10.29 -6.50 2.91
CA GLN A 101 10.73 -6.41 4.28
C GLN A 101 9.52 -6.43 5.22
N THR A 102 9.46 -7.45 6.06
CA THR A 102 8.46 -7.54 7.13
C THR A 102 9.00 -6.93 8.42
N SER A 103 8.14 -6.21 9.13
CA SER A 103 8.50 -5.51 10.36
C SER A 103 8.49 -6.42 11.58
N HIS A 104 9.44 -6.15 12.50
CA HIS A 104 9.37 -6.60 13.88
C HIS A 104 9.24 -5.42 14.85
N ASN A 105 9.95 -4.33 14.56
CA ASN A 105 9.85 -3.05 15.26
C ASN A 105 10.47 -1.93 14.40
N PRO A 106 10.07 -0.65 14.59
CA PRO A 106 10.51 0.46 13.75
C PRO A 106 12.03 0.68 13.74
N ALA A 107 12.72 0.48 14.84
CA ALA A 107 14.18 0.68 14.93
C ALA A 107 14.93 -0.37 14.09
N GLU A 108 14.50 -1.63 14.15
CA GLU A 108 15.07 -2.72 13.34
C GLU A 108 14.78 -2.50 11.84
N ASP A 109 13.58 -2.01 11.52
CA ASP A 109 13.20 -1.72 10.14
C ASP A 109 14.05 -0.61 9.54
N LEU A 110 14.31 0.46 10.29
CA LEU A 110 15.21 1.54 9.87
C LEU A 110 16.62 1.01 9.61
N GLN A 111 17.17 0.21 10.53
CA GLN A 111 18.49 -0.39 10.38
C GLN A 111 18.61 -1.27 9.13
N LYS A 112 17.55 -2.04 8.82
CA LYS A 112 17.49 -2.86 7.60
C LYS A 112 17.45 -2.00 6.35
N CYS A 113 16.65 -0.92 6.33
CA CYS A 113 16.62 0.05 5.23
C CYS A 113 18.00 0.64 5.00
N GLU A 114 18.64 1.18 6.03
CA GLU A 114 19.96 1.76 5.96
C GLU A 114 21.02 0.78 5.42
N SER A 115 20.98 -0.46 5.89
CA SER A 115 21.90 -1.50 5.42
C SER A 115 21.74 -1.74 3.92
N LYS A 116 20.51 -1.86 3.42
CA LYS A 116 20.23 -2.08 1.98
C LYS A 116 20.63 -0.88 1.11
N ILE A 117 20.40 0.33 1.61
CA ILE A 117 20.82 1.57 0.94
C ILE A 117 22.35 1.64 0.83
N LYS A 118 23.05 1.48 1.96
CA LYS A 118 24.54 1.54 2.02
C LYS A 118 25.20 0.46 1.16
N GLN A 119 24.58 -0.71 1.03
CA GLN A 119 25.04 -1.81 0.17
C GLN A 119 24.65 -1.64 -1.30
N LYS A 120 23.93 -0.57 -1.66
CA LYS A 120 23.41 -0.32 -3.03
C LYS A 120 22.55 -1.48 -3.55
N MET A 121 21.83 -2.17 -2.66
CA MET A 121 20.97 -3.30 -3.00
C MET A 121 19.59 -2.86 -3.49
N ILE A 122 19.22 -1.60 -3.27
CA ILE A 122 17.93 -1.04 -3.67
C ILE A 122 18.13 0.36 -4.25
N LYS A 123 17.22 0.77 -5.12
CA LYS A 123 17.17 2.10 -5.74
C LYS A 123 16.00 2.96 -5.26
N GLY A 124 15.10 2.37 -4.47
CA GLY A 124 13.96 3.06 -3.92
C GLY A 124 13.19 2.20 -2.93
N ILE A 125 12.32 2.84 -2.18
CA ILE A 125 11.52 2.21 -1.13
C ILE A 125 10.04 2.55 -1.35
N ILE A 126 9.14 1.55 -1.20
CA ILE A 126 7.70 1.76 -1.06
C ILE A 126 7.29 1.33 0.34
N MET A 127 6.61 2.20 1.08
CA MET A 127 6.04 1.90 2.38
C MET A 127 4.54 1.67 2.25
N LEU A 128 4.04 0.55 2.77
CA LEU A 128 2.62 0.15 2.66
C LEU A 128 1.69 0.82 3.68
N SER A 129 2.22 1.68 4.53
CA SER A 129 1.44 2.46 5.50
C SER A 129 2.24 3.67 5.98
N SER A 130 1.53 4.72 6.39
CA SER A 130 2.10 5.93 6.93
C SER A 130 1.87 5.98 8.45
N PRO A 131 2.92 5.82 9.26
CA PRO A 131 2.81 5.97 10.71
C PRO A 131 2.50 7.43 11.07
N ALA A 132 1.69 7.63 12.12
CA ALA A 132 1.38 8.97 12.63
C ALA A 132 2.62 9.66 13.25
N ASP A 133 3.58 8.87 13.77
CA ASP A 133 4.91 9.36 14.12
C ASP A 133 5.83 9.25 12.90
N GLU A 134 6.10 10.39 12.28
CA GLU A 134 6.91 10.50 11.07
C GLU A 134 8.44 10.51 11.31
N SER A 135 8.90 10.21 12.53
CA SER A 135 10.33 10.15 12.86
C SER A 135 11.11 9.18 11.96
N PHE A 136 10.47 8.11 11.51
CA PHE A 136 11.01 7.16 10.55
C PHE A 136 11.31 7.82 9.19
N PHE A 137 10.41 8.66 8.69
CA PHE A 137 10.60 9.38 7.42
C PHE A 137 11.76 10.37 7.52
N ALA A 138 11.84 11.12 8.63
CA ALA A 138 12.94 12.05 8.88
C ALA A 138 14.32 11.36 8.93
N GLN A 139 14.39 10.09 9.30
CA GLN A 139 15.63 9.32 9.24
C GLN A 139 15.95 8.85 7.81
N LEU A 140 14.95 8.39 7.05
CA LEU A 140 15.14 7.95 5.67
C LEU A 140 15.46 9.11 4.73
N ASP A 141 14.90 10.29 4.97
CA ASP A 141 15.13 11.51 4.16
C ASP A 141 16.59 12.00 4.17
N LYS A 142 17.40 11.50 5.11
CA LYS A 142 18.85 11.77 5.14
C LYS A 142 19.65 11.05 4.04
N TYR A 143 19.02 10.09 3.37
CA TYR A 143 19.61 9.32 2.30
C TYR A 143 19.09 9.83 0.96
N ASP A 144 19.97 9.92 -0.02
CA ASP A 144 19.61 10.29 -1.41
C ASP A 144 18.98 9.07 -2.13
N ILE A 145 17.79 8.66 -1.62
CA ILE A 145 16.99 7.56 -2.19
C ILE A 145 15.51 7.91 -2.12
N PRO A 146 14.74 7.76 -3.21
CA PRO A 146 13.32 8.05 -3.18
C PRO A 146 12.55 7.04 -2.34
N VAL A 147 11.65 7.55 -1.50
CA VAL A 147 10.72 6.80 -0.67
C VAL A 147 9.30 7.22 -1.04
N VAL A 148 8.48 6.27 -1.47
CA VAL A 148 7.04 6.49 -1.74
C VAL A 148 6.23 5.81 -0.65
N VAL A 149 5.37 6.57 0.00
CA VAL A 149 4.51 6.10 1.10
C VAL A 149 3.10 5.94 0.58
N ILE A 150 2.50 4.77 0.76
CA ILE A 150 1.07 4.58 0.58
C ILE A 150 0.38 5.03 1.86
N GLY A 151 -0.14 6.24 1.80
CA GLY A 151 -0.69 6.98 2.92
C GLY A 151 -0.19 8.42 2.95
N LYS A 152 -0.84 9.24 3.77
CA LYS A 152 -0.54 10.65 3.97
C LYS A 152 0.85 10.86 4.57
N VAL A 153 1.52 11.92 4.12
CA VAL A 153 2.77 12.46 4.69
C VAL A 153 2.53 13.92 5.01
N GLU A 154 2.69 14.33 6.27
CA GLU A 154 2.42 15.70 6.73
C GLU A 154 3.69 16.55 6.76
N GLY A 155 4.85 15.95 7.06
CA GLY A 155 6.14 16.63 7.10
C GLY A 155 6.61 17.06 5.70
N GLN A 156 7.60 17.95 5.69
CA GLN A 156 8.27 18.39 4.47
C GLN A 156 9.59 17.64 4.35
N TYR A 157 9.70 16.77 3.34
CA TYR A 157 10.85 15.92 3.07
C TYR A 157 11.35 16.13 1.64
N ALA A 158 12.65 15.97 1.42
CA ALA A 158 13.25 16.06 0.10
C ALA A 158 13.03 14.81 -0.75
N HIS A 159 13.00 13.64 -0.12
CA HIS A 159 13.00 12.34 -0.78
C HIS A 159 11.81 11.44 -0.40
N VAL A 160 10.87 11.93 0.42
CA VAL A 160 9.66 11.17 0.82
C VAL A 160 8.44 11.75 0.11
N TYR A 161 7.71 10.89 -0.57
CA TYR A 161 6.57 11.20 -1.43
C TYR A 161 5.35 10.37 -0.98
N SER A 162 4.15 10.87 -1.27
CA SER A 162 2.89 10.26 -0.86
C SER A 162 2.03 9.85 -2.05
N VAL A 163 1.42 8.68 -1.95
CA VAL A 163 0.29 8.24 -2.78
C VAL A 163 -0.80 7.76 -1.83
N ASP A 164 -1.94 8.44 -1.79
CA ASP A 164 -3.03 8.13 -0.84
C ASP A 164 -4.39 8.34 -1.48
N THR A 165 -5.45 7.97 -0.77
CA THR A 165 -6.82 8.38 -1.04
C THR A 165 -7.23 9.53 -0.11
N ASP A 166 -8.36 10.20 -0.38
CA ASP A 166 -8.88 11.22 0.55
C ASP A 166 -9.63 10.58 1.72
N ASN A 167 -8.88 9.94 2.63
CA ASN A 167 -9.44 9.22 3.77
C ASN A 167 -10.31 10.09 4.68
N PHE A 168 -9.99 11.39 4.79
CA PHE A 168 -10.76 12.32 5.61
C PHE A 168 -12.08 12.69 4.91
N GLY A 169 -12.03 13.12 3.65
CA GLY A 169 -13.21 13.47 2.86
C GLY A 169 -14.15 12.29 2.63
N ASP A 170 -13.59 11.12 2.32
CA ASP A 170 -14.36 9.89 2.17
C ASP A 170 -15.13 9.52 3.45
N SER A 171 -14.51 9.71 4.62
CA SER A 171 -15.15 9.40 5.90
C SER A 171 -16.24 10.40 6.26
N ILE A 172 -16.08 11.68 5.88
CA ILE A 172 -17.16 12.65 5.95
C ILE A 172 -18.33 12.18 5.09
N ALA A 173 -18.09 11.88 3.81
CA ALA A 173 -19.12 11.48 2.88
C ALA A 173 -19.90 10.23 3.33
N LEU A 174 -19.21 9.22 3.86
CA LEU A 174 -19.85 8.01 4.41
C LEU A 174 -20.72 8.31 5.64
N THR A 175 -20.24 9.18 6.53
CA THR A 175 -20.96 9.54 7.74
C THR A 175 -22.15 10.43 7.41
N ASP A 176 -21.99 11.39 6.49
CA ASP A 176 -23.08 12.22 5.98
C ASP A 176 -24.20 11.37 5.38
N ALA A 177 -23.85 10.35 4.59
CA ALA A 177 -24.83 9.44 4.00
C ALA A 177 -25.66 8.70 5.05
N LEU A 178 -25.06 8.29 6.18
CA LEU A 178 -25.80 7.71 7.31
C LEU A 178 -26.75 8.73 7.95
N ILE A 179 -26.28 9.97 8.14
CA ILE A 179 -27.07 11.06 8.74
C ILE A 179 -28.24 11.43 7.82
N GLU A 180 -28.00 11.58 6.54
CA GLU A 180 -29.03 11.86 5.53
C GLU A 180 -30.07 10.74 5.42
N SER A 181 -29.68 9.50 5.70
CA SER A 181 -30.59 8.36 5.82
C SER A 181 -31.40 8.33 7.13
N GLY A 182 -31.24 9.35 7.99
CA GLY A 182 -32.00 9.55 9.23
C GLY A 182 -31.36 8.99 10.49
N HIS A 183 -30.12 8.47 10.43
CA HIS A 183 -29.42 7.93 11.60
C HIS A 183 -28.74 9.06 12.39
N GLN A 184 -28.97 9.10 13.71
CA GLN A 184 -28.31 10.05 14.61
C GLN A 184 -27.41 9.37 15.64
N ASN A 185 -27.67 8.11 15.94
CA ASN A 185 -26.92 7.31 16.90
C ASN A 185 -25.91 6.43 16.13
N ILE A 186 -24.81 7.05 15.66
CA ILE A 186 -23.82 6.43 14.81
C ILE A 186 -22.58 6.10 15.63
N ALA A 187 -22.12 4.86 15.59
CA ALA A 187 -20.87 4.44 16.22
C ALA A 187 -19.74 4.30 15.18
N CYS A 188 -18.50 4.38 15.65
CA CYS A 188 -17.30 4.17 14.84
C CYS A 188 -16.47 3.04 15.43
N LEU A 189 -16.24 1.98 14.64
CA LEU A 189 -15.29 0.94 14.98
C LEU A 189 -14.03 1.13 14.12
N HIS A 190 -12.90 1.45 14.77
CA HIS A 190 -11.69 1.89 14.09
C HIS A 190 -10.46 1.03 14.38
N ALA A 191 -9.42 1.15 13.56
CA ALA A 191 -8.08 0.63 13.85
C ALA A 191 -7.32 1.59 14.78
N PRO A 192 -6.25 1.14 15.47
CA PRO A 192 -5.43 2.02 16.30
C PRO A 192 -5.00 3.30 15.59
N LEU A 193 -4.91 4.41 16.34
CA LEU A 193 -4.62 5.74 15.82
C LEU A 193 -3.11 6.03 15.69
N ASP A 194 -2.32 5.00 15.48
CA ASP A 194 -0.87 5.08 15.28
C ASP A 194 -0.45 5.23 13.80
N VAL A 195 -1.45 5.33 12.90
CA VAL A 195 -1.27 5.57 11.46
C VAL A 195 -2.21 6.66 10.96
N HIS A 196 -1.74 7.47 10.03
CA HIS A 196 -2.51 8.61 9.49
C HIS A 196 -3.88 8.20 8.94
N VAL A 197 -3.98 7.10 8.21
CA VAL A 197 -5.26 6.62 7.65
C VAL A 197 -6.32 6.39 8.73
N SER A 198 -5.94 5.87 9.90
CA SER A 198 -6.89 5.66 11.00
C SER A 198 -7.30 6.98 11.65
N VAL A 199 -6.34 7.89 11.82
CA VAL A 199 -6.57 9.24 12.36
C VAL A 199 -7.52 10.03 11.45
N ASP A 200 -7.23 10.07 10.15
CA ASP A 200 -8.04 10.82 9.17
C ASP A 200 -9.47 10.26 9.08
N ARG A 201 -9.64 8.96 9.08
CA ARG A 201 -10.97 8.32 9.04
C ARG A 201 -11.80 8.63 10.27
N VAL A 202 -11.23 8.55 11.46
CA VAL A 202 -11.94 8.91 12.71
C VAL A 202 -12.22 10.40 12.77
N ASN A 203 -11.30 11.23 12.32
CA ASN A 203 -11.51 12.68 12.29
C ASN A 203 -12.60 13.10 11.29
N GLY A 204 -12.66 12.47 10.11
CA GLY A 204 -13.73 12.69 9.14
C GLY A 204 -15.10 12.33 9.70
N TYR A 205 -15.21 11.18 10.37
CA TYR A 205 -16.44 10.81 11.09
C TYR A 205 -16.84 11.86 12.14
N LYS A 206 -15.92 12.29 13.01
CA LYS A 206 -16.18 13.31 14.02
C LYS A 206 -16.58 14.64 13.41
N GLN A 207 -15.91 15.05 12.33
CA GLN A 207 -16.19 16.29 11.63
C GLN A 207 -17.61 16.31 11.04
N SER A 208 -18.05 15.21 10.43
CA SER A 208 -19.41 15.07 9.90
C SER A 208 -20.45 15.18 11.00
N LEU A 209 -20.31 14.46 12.12
CA LEU A 209 -21.23 14.58 13.26
C LEU A 209 -21.31 16.01 13.77
N ALA A 210 -20.18 16.68 13.94
CA ALA A 210 -20.12 18.07 14.41
C ALA A 210 -20.80 19.05 13.45
N ALA A 211 -20.62 18.86 12.14
CA ALA A 211 -21.26 19.68 11.10
C ALA A 211 -22.79 19.58 11.12
N HIS A 212 -23.31 18.41 11.52
CA HIS A 212 -24.75 18.16 11.66
C HIS A 212 -25.29 18.39 13.09
N ASN A 213 -24.49 18.97 13.99
CA ASN A 213 -24.85 19.19 15.41
C ASN A 213 -25.22 17.90 16.16
N ILE A 214 -24.66 16.77 15.77
CA ILE A 214 -24.81 15.50 16.47
C ILE A 214 -23.66 15.34 17.48
N ALA A 215 -24.00 15.09 18.73
CA ALA A 215 -22.99 14.93 19.78
C ALA A 215 -22.13 13.68 19.56
N VAL A 216 -20.82 13.87 19.57
CA VAL A 216 -19.86 12.76 19.56
C VAL A 216 -19.93 12.05 20.91
N ARG A 217 -20.13 10.72 20.89
CA ARG A 217 -20.13 9.87 22.09
C ARG A 217 -18.85 9.05 22.13
N ASP A 218 -17.99 9.34 23.09
CA ASP A 218 -16.69 8.67 23.20
C ASP A 218 -16.82 7.17 23.39
N GLU A 219 -17.87 6.69 24.07
CA GLU A 219 -18.17 5.29 24.26
C GLU A 219 -18.52 4.53 22.96
N TRP A 220 -18.84 5.27 21.89
CA TRP A 220 -19.15 4.71 20.57
C TRP A 220 -17.99 4.82 19.59
N ILE A 221 -16.87 5.38 19.99
CA ILE A 221 -15.63 5.40 19.21
C ILE A 221 -14.73 4.31 19.78
N VAL A 222 -14.75 3.14 19.14
CA VAL A 222 -14.16 1.93 19.71
C VAL A 222 -12.95 1.48 18.90
N ASP A 223 -11.81 1.31 19.58
CA ASP A 223 -10.63 0.71 18.99
C ASP A 223 -10.79 -0.81 18.85
N GLY A 224 -10.83 -1.29 17.61
CA GLY A 224 -10.91 -2.69 17.23
C GLY A 224 -9.56 -3.40 17.12
N GLY A 225 -8.47 -2.72 17.38
CA GLY A 225 -7.12 -3.29 17.20
C GLY A 225 -6.81 -3.69 15.76
N TYR A 226 -5.80 -4.54 15.59
CA TYR A 226 -5.33 -4.97 14.27
C TYR A 226 -5.60 -6.45 13.93
N THR A 227 -6.18 -7.22 14.84
CA THR A 227 -6.41 -8.65 14.62
C THR A 227 -7.91 -8.99 14.57
N HIS A 228 -8.25 -10.11 13.93
CA HIS A 228 -9.64 -10.62 13.92
C HIS A 228 -10.21 -10.78 15.32
N GLU A 229 -9.38 -11.25 16.26
CA GLU A 229 -9.79 -11.47 17.64
C GLU A 229 -10.15 -10.16 18.34
N THR A 230 -9.26 -9.14 18.25
CA THR A 230 -9.48 -7.83 18.87
C THR A 230 -10.66 -7.10 18.24
N ALA A 231 -10.76 -7.12 16.91
CA ALA A 231 -11.84 -6.48 16.19
C ALA A 231 -13.22 -7.11 16.49
N LEU A 232 -13.29 -8.44 16.53
CA LEU A 232 -14.54 -9.14 16.87
C LEU A 232 -14.93 -8.92 18.34
N LYS A 233 -13.97 -8.91 19.27
CA LYS A 233 -14.21 -8.58 20.67
C LYS A 233 -14.80 -7.18 20.80
N ALA A 234 -14.20 -6.19 20.14
CA ALA A 234 -14.67 -4.80 20.17
C ALA A 234 -16.07 -4.66 19.54
N ALA A 235 -16.31 -5.33 18.40
CA ALA A 235 -17.63 -5.35 17.77
C ALA A 235 -18.71 -5.94 18.68
N ARG A 236 -18.43 -7.06 19.38
CA ARG A 236 -19.35 -7.66 20.35
C ARG A 236 -19.65 -6.73 21.52
N GLN A 237 -18.65 -6.01 22.03
CA GLN A 237 -18.83 -5.02 23.09
C GLN A 237 -19.70 -3.87 22.62
N LEU A 238 -19.41 -3.31 21.44
CA LEU A 238 -20.18 -2.22 20.85
C LEU A 238 -21.65 -2.60 20.66
N LEU A 239 -21.93 -3.77 20.09
CA LEU A 239 -23.29 -4.26 19.87
C LEU A 239 -23.97 -4.83 21.13
N SER A 240 -23.32 -4.75 22.30
CA SER A 240 -23.92 -5.09 23.61
C SER A 240 -24.34 -3.87 24.42
N GLN A 241 -24.08 -2.67 23.90
CA GLN A 241 -24.42 -1.43 24.56
C GLN A 241 -25.93 -1.18 24.54
N SER A 242 -26.41 -0.40 25.52
CA SER A 242 -27.81 0.06 25.60
C SER A 242 -27.81 1.59 25.80
N PRO A 243 -28.39 2.37 24.89
CA PRO A 243 -29.05 1.92 23.64
C PRO A 243 -28.08 1.32 22.63
N LEU A 244 -28.55 0.44 21.74
CA LEU A 244 -27.82 -0.04 20.57
C LEU A 244 -27.62 1.13 19.60
N PRO A 245 -26.45 1.32 18.96
CA PRO A 245 -26.29 2.28 17.88
C PRO A 245 -27.22 1.93 16.70
N GLU A 246 -27.74 2.95 16.02
CA GLU A 246 -28.58 2.79 14.83
C GLU A 246 -27.75 2.46 13.60
N ALA A 247 -26.50 2.94 13.59
CA ALA A 247 -25.56 2.72 12.52
C ALA A 247 -24.13 2.57 13.02
N VAL A 248 -23.29 1.89 12.24
CA VAL A 248 -21.85 1.77 12.50
C VAL A 248 -21.05 2.14 11.25
N PHE A 249 -20.11 3.04 11.43
CA PHE A 249 -19.03 3.32 10.48
C PHE A 249 -17.82 2.45 10.84
N ALA A 250 -17.45 1.54 9.94
CA ALA A 250 -16.30 0.66 10.07
C ALA A 250 -15.11 1.18 9.25
N THR A 251 -13.99 1.50 9.90
CA THR A 251 -12.88 2.20 9.24
C THR A 251 -12.01 1.32 8.33
N ASP A 252 -12.19 0.03 8.33
CA ASP A 252 -11.52 -0.91 7.42
C ASP A 252 -12.27 -2.23 7.28
N SER A 253 -11.84 -3.04 6.33
CA SER A 253 -12.44 -4.33 6.00
C SER A 253 -12.52 -5.30 7.19
N LEU A 254 -11.53 -5.29 8.08
CA LEU A 254 -11.50 -6.16 9.25
C LEU A 254 -12.58 -5.76 10.26
N LYS A 255 -12.80 -4.45 10.47
CA LYS A 255 -13.86 -3.92 11.33
C LYS A 255 -15.22 -4.23 10.75
N LEU A 256 -15.35 -4.04 9.42
CA LEU A 256 -16.58 -4.33 8.69
C LEU A 256 -17.00 -5.80 8.87
N MET A 257 -16.11 -6.75 8.60
CA MET A 257 -16.37 -8.19 8.80
C MET A 257 -16.72 -8.51 10.26
N SER A 258 -16.05 -7.86 11.21
CA SER A 258 -16.27 -8.08 12.63
C SER A 258 -17.65 -7.61 13.09
N ILE A 259 -18.15 -6.48 12.57
CA ILE A 259 -19.53 -6.01 12.84
C ILE A 259 -20.54 -7.00 12.27
N TYR A 260 -20.40 -7.44 11.02
CA TYR A 260 -21.31 -8.42 10.42
C TYR A 260 -21.35 -9.72 11.22
N ARG A 261 -20.19 -10.21 11.64
CA ARG A 261 -20.08 -11.42 12.48
C ARG A 261 -20.77 -11.25 13.83
N ALA A 262 -20.50 -10.15 14.53
CA ALA A 262 -21.09 -9.87 15.84
C ALA A 262 -22.61 -9.64 15.75
N ALA A 263 -23.09 -8.97 14.69
CA ALA A 263 -24.50 -8.79 14.43
C ALA A 263 -25.23 -10.13 14.21
N ALA A 264 -24.63 -11.01 13.38
CA ALA A 264 -25.17 -12.36 13.15
C ALA A 264 -25.25 -13.19 14.44
N GLU A 265 -24.24 -13.13 15.31
CA GLU A 265 -24.23 -13.83 16.61
C GLU A 265 -25.34 -13.35 17.55
N LYS A 266 -25.78 -12.11 17.39
CA LYS A 266 -26.84 -11.48 18.21
C LYS A 266 -28.21 -11.45 17.52
N ASN A 267 -28.34 -12.00 16.32
CA ASN A 267 -29.52 -11.90 15.47
C ASN A 267 -29.98 -10.44 15.21
N ILE A 268 -29.04 -9.53 15.09
CA ILE A 268 -29.28 -8.13 14.70
C ILE A 268 -29.34 -8.06 13.17
N ALA A 269 -30.47 -7.66 12.64
CA ALA A 269 -30.69 -7.56 11.18
C ALA A 269 -29.99 -6.32 10.60
N ILE A 270 -29.14 -6.55 9.59
CA ILE A 270 -28.51 -5.50 8.78
C ILE A 270 -29.28 -5.43 7.44
N PRO A 271 -29.74 -4.27 6.97
CA PRO A 271 -29.59 -2.94 7.58
C PRO A 271 -30.75 -2.55 8.52
N GLN A 272 -31.79 -3.38 8.70
CA GLN A 272 -33.08 -3.01 9.30
C GLN A 272 -32.98 -2.56 10.76
N GLN A 273 -32.06 -3.15 11.54
CA GLN A 273 -31.84 -2.81 12.94
C GLN A 273 -30.48 -2.11 13.16
N LEU A 274 -29.55 -2.29 12.22
CA LEU A 274 -28.22 -1.72 12.28
C LEU A 274 -27.74 -1.41 10.87
N ALA A 275 -27.69 -0.13 10.50
CA ALA A 275 -27.05 0.27 9.26
C ALA A 275 -25.53 0.13 9.40
N VAL A 276 -24.84 -0.36 8.37
CA VAL A 276 -23.39 -0.55 8.40
C VAL A 276 -22.79 -0.03 7.10
N VAL A 277 -21.87 0.91 7.24
CA VAL A 277 -21.05 1.41 6.13
C VAL A 277 -19.57 1.31 6.50
N GLY A 278 -18.70 1.32 5.50
CA GLY A 278 -17.27 1.33 5.79
C GLY A 278 -16.39 1.22 4.57
N TYR A 279 -15.10 1.03 4.82
CA TYR A 279 -14.13 0.79 3.76
C TYR A 279 -14.09 -0.71 3.42
N SER A 280 -14.30 -1.02 2.16
CA SER A 280 -14.49 -2.37 1.64
C SER A 280 -13.66 -2.62 0.38
N ASN A 281 -13.89 -3.74 -0.26
CA ASN A 281 -13.48 -4.07 -1.60
C ASN A 281 -14.53 -4.97 -2.26
N GLU A 282 -14.39 -5.24 -3.56
CA GLU A 282 -15.30 -6.06 -4.34
C GLU A 282 -15.52 -7.45 -3.71
N THR A 283 -14.44 -8.09 -3.22
CA THR A 283 -14.49 -9.41 -2.59
C THR A 283 -15.38 -9.42 -1.33
N LEU A 284 -15.26 -8.41 -0.47
CA LEU A 284 -16.10 -8.32 0.73
C LEU A 284 -17.56 -8.00 0.38
N SER A 285 -17.78 -7.15 -0.61
CA SER A 285 -19.12 -6.85 -1.10
C SER A 285 -19.81 -8.09 -1.70
N PHE A 286 -19.05 -9.04 -2.22
CA PHE A 286 -19.55 -10.33 -2.68
C PHE A 286 -19.87 -11.32 -1.53
N ILE A 287 -19.02 -11.36 -0.49
CA ILE A 287 -19.13 -12.34 0.59
C ILE A 287 -20.17 -11.93 1.64
N LEU A 288 -20.25 -10.64 1.97
CA LEU A 288 -21.15 -10.16 3.02
C LEU A 288 -22.59 -10.02 2.51
N THR A 289 -23.55 -10.47 3.32
CA THR A 289 -24.99 -10.39 3.00
C THR A 289 -25.75 -9.75 4.15
N PRO A 290 -26.46 -8.62 3.89
CA PRO A 290 -26.47 -7.86 2.64
C PRO A 290 -25.08 -7.27 2.33
N ALA A 291 -24.83 -6.96 1.05
CA ALA A 291 -23.58 -6.28 0.70
C ALA A 291 -23.52 -4.90 1.37
N PRO A 292 -22.40 -4.54 2.03
CA PRO A 292 -22.28 -3.26 2.72
C PRO A 292 -22.30 -2.08 1.74
N GLY A 293 -22.83 -0.95 2.20
CA GLY A 293 -22.51 0.35 1.60
C GLY A 293 -21.11 0.78 2.02
N GLY A 294 -20.42 1.53 1.16
CA GLY A 294 -19.10 1.99 1.57
C GLY A 294 -18.23 2.56 0.46
N ILE A 295 -16.98 2.77 0.81
CA ILE A 295 -15.90 3.18 -0.08
C ILE A 295 -15.13 1.95 -0.54
N ASP A 296 -14.98 1.82 -1.85
CA ASP A 296 -14.10 0.83 -2.46
C ASP A 296 -12.69 1.42 -2.57
N VAL A 297 -11.73 0.76 -1.90
CA VAL A 297 -10.35 1.23 -1.86
C VAL A 297 -9.64 0.74 -3.13
N PRO A 298 -9.11 1.64 -3.98
CA PRO A 298 -8.49 1.27 -5.26
C PRO A 298 -7.07 0.71 -5.05
N THR A 299 -6.96 -0.46 -4.44
CA THR A 299 -5.70 -1.10 -4.02
C THR A 299 -4.74 -1.31 -5.19
N GLN A 300 -5.26 -1.72 -6.33
CA GLN A 300 -4.47 -1.93 -7.54
C GLN A 300 -3.88 -0.61 -8.05
N GLU A 301 -4.70 0.44 -8.12
CA GLU A 301 -4.26 1.75 -8.59
C GLU A 301 -3.26 2.38 -7.61
N LEU A 302 -3.48 2.27 -6.30
CA LEU A 302 -2.53 2.71 -5.28
C LEU A 302 -1.16 2.07 -5.47
N GLY A 303 -1.10 0.76 -5.70
CA GLY A 303 0.14 0.04 -5.97
C GLY A 303 0.83 0.47 -7.26
N GLN A 304 0.08 0.59 -8.34
CA GLN A 304 0.58 1.02 -9.66
C GLN A 304 1.12 2.46 -9.61
N GLN A 305 0.34 3.41 -9.10
CA GLN A 305 0.74 4.82 -8.98
C GLN A 305 1.97 4.99 -8.10
N SER A 306 2.08 4.22 -7.02
CA SER A 306 3.26 4.24 -6.15
C SER A 306 4.52 3.77 -6.87
N CYS A 307 4.44 2.70 -7.67
CA CYS A 307 5.55 2.24 -8.50
C CYS A 307 5.91 3.25 -9.60
N GLU A 308 4.93 3.77 -10.30
CA GLU A 308 5.16 4.75 -11.38
C GLU A 308 5.84 6.01 -10.84
N LEU A 309 5.38 6.52 -9.69
CA LEU A 309 6.01 7.63 -9.02
C LEU A 309 7.46 7.28 -8.64
N LEU A 310 7.68 6.13 -8.01
CA LEU A 310 9.02 5.70 -7.60
C LEU A 310 9.98 5.57 -8.79
N PHE A 311 9.56 4.96 -9.90
CA PHE A 311 10.41 4.79 -11.09
C PHE A 311 10.69 6.11 -11.82
N ARG A 312 9.75 7.05 -11.80
CA ARG A 312 10.00 8.43 -12.28
C ARG A 312 11.08 9.10 -11.45
N LEU A 313 11.01 8.99 -10.13
CA LEU A 313 11.99 9.54 -9.20
C LEU A 313 13.38 8.90 -9.38
N ILE A 314 13.47 7.56 -9.47
CA ILE A 314 14.70 6.82 -9.74
C ILE A 314 15.33 7.29 -11.07
N SER A 315 14.50 7.65 -12.05
CA SER A 315 14.95 8.16 -13.36
C SER A 315 15.28 9.66 -13.35
N GLY A 316 15.23 10.34 -12.21
CA GLY A 316 15.47 11.78 -12.09
C GLY A 316 14.43 12.67 -12.76
N LYS A 317 13.21 12.17 -13.01
CA LYS A 317 12.13 12.94 -13.64
C LYS A 317 11.39 13.78 -12.59
N PRO A 318 11.02 15.03 -12.92
CA PRO A 318 10.16 15.84 -12.04
C PRO A 318 8.86 15.11 -11.72
N SER A 319 8.47 15.12 -10.45
CA SER A 319 7.30 14.39 -9.95
C SER A 319 6.60 15.20 -8.86
N PRO A 320 5.27 15.07 -8.73
CA PRO A 320 4.54 15.71 -7.62
C PRO A 320 4.95 15.06 -6.30
N GLN A 321 4.90 15.86 -5.22
CA GLN A 321 5.19 15.37 -3.86
C GLN A 321 4.09 14.43 -3.36
N ASN A 322 2.85 14.71 -3.72
CA ASN A 322 1.67 13.96 -3.29
C ASN A 322 0.79 13.62 -4.50
N ILE A 323 0.26 12.40 -4.51
CA ILE A 323 -0.74 11.95 -5.49
C ILE A 323 -1.96 11.46 -4.69
N THR A 324 -3.15 11.97 -5.03
CA THR A 324 -4.41 11.48 -4.48
C THR A 324 -5.10 10.61 -5.52
N VAL A 325 -5.35 9.37 -5.17
CA VAL A 325 -6.09 8.39 -5.98
C VAL A 325 -7.56 8.49 -5.64
N ALA A 326 -8.41 8.60 -6.65
CA ALA A 326 -9.86 8.71 -6.45
C ALA A 326 -10.44 7.38 -5.94
N THR A 327 -11.36 7.47 -5.00
CA THR A 327 -12.15 6.36 -4.48
C THR A 327 -13.51 6.30 -5.14
N HIS A 328 -14.21 5.19 -4.97
CA HIS A 328 -15.59 5.03 -5.42
C HIS A 328 -16.49 4.69 -4.24
N MET A 329 -17.54 5.50 -4.02
CA MET A 329 -18.53 5.27 -2.98
C MET A 329 -19.78 4.60 -3.58
N THR A 330 -20.21 3.51 -2.96
CA THR A 330 -21.47 2.81 -3.27
C THR A 330 -22.33 2.77 -2.03
N LEU A 331 -23.50 3.40 -2.08
CA LEU A 331 -24.54 3.31 -1.04
C LEU A 331 -25.64 2.37 -1.55
N LYS A 332 -26.11 1.49 -0.68
CA LYS A 332 -27.18 0.53 -1.00
C LYS A 332 -28.33 0.66 -0.04
#